data_d94ba27c0636379223c53dacf71dadde
#
_entry.id   d94ba27c0636379223c53dacf71dadde
#
_cell.length_a   1.000
_cell.length_b   1.000
_cell.length_c   1.000
_cell.angle_alpha   90.00
_cell.angle_beta   90.00
_cell.angle_gamma   90.00
#
_symmetry.space_group_name_H-M   'P 1'
#
loop_
_entity.id
_entity.type
_entity.pdbx_description
1 polymer ?
#
loop_
_entity_poly.entity_id
_entity_poly.type
_entity_poly.pdbx_seq_one_letter_code
_entity_poly.pdbx_strand_id
1 'polypeptide(L)'
;MNNSPRILPRSEHTLSRRNIDPDALKVLYRLRSHDHVAYLVGGGVRDLLLGRRPKDFDIGTSAHPQQVKKLFRNCFIIGRRFRLCHVRFGQKVVEVSTFRRQAEAEEGDTLIRRDNVFGTPEQDAFRRDFTVNALFYDIANFSVIDYVEGLADLEARVIRTIGDPGVRLREDPVRMLRAVAIASRLEFTIDRDTLEAIRSLRGEIVKSSPARILEEFYKILRQGAARRTFQSLHATGLLAYLLPEADIAIAEGGEAFLGSLARLDEFRNAGNNAPEDLTNAILLGTMLVPLGAPLRQPLPPKRVRRLEAEAEAIEGGEAVAAPEPVEDVAAIAVIEIIGP
;
A
#
# COMPACT_ATOMS: atom_id res chain seq x y z
N MET A 1 8.28 -30.30 -1.14
CA MET A 1 7.62 -30.49 0.16
C MET A 1 6.15 -30.21 -0.03
N ASN A 2 5.28 -31.22 0.17
CA ASN A 2 3.82 -31.03 0.12
C ASN A 2 3.40 -30.27 1.38
N ASN A 3 3.43 -28.95 1.32
CA ASN A 3 2.96 -28.14 2.44
C ASN A 3 1.45 -27.94 2.26
N SER A 4 0.66 -28.87 2.81
CA SER A 4 -0.78 -28.64 2.93
C SER A 4 -1.01 -27.35 3.74
N PRO A 5 -1.95 -26.47 3.34
CA PRO A 5 -2.18 -25.24 4.07
C PRO A 5 -2.67 -25.52 5.49
N ARG A 6 -2.27 -24.71 6.45
CA ARG A 6 -2.89 -24.69 7.77
C ARG A 6 -4.29 -24.12 7.65
N ILE A 7 -5.29 -24.90 8.02
CA ILE A 7 -6.68 -24.45 8.04
C ILE A 7 -7.11 -24.28 9.49
N LEU A 8 -7.41 -23.05 9.88
CA LEU A 8 -7.91 -22.72 11.21
C LEU A 8 -9.42 -22.67 11.18
N PRO A 9 -10.13 -23.66 11.81
CA PRO A 9 -11.59 -23.75 11.77
C PRO A 9 -12.23 -22.63 12.60
N ARG A 10 -13.54 -22.42 12.39
CA ARG A 10 -14.31 -21.37 13.07
C ARG A 10 -14.22 -21.42 14.61
N SER A 11 -14.04 -22.56 15.19
CA SER A 11 -13.92 -22.77 16.65
C SER A 11 -12.60 -22.23 17.24
N GLU A 12 -11.58 -22.01 16.39
CA GLU A 12 -10.23 -21.67 16.82
C GLU A 12 -9.85 -20.21 16.54
N HIS A 13 -10.78 -19.38 16.04
CA HIS A 13 -10.52 -17.96 15.82
C HIS A 13 -11.75 -17.09 16.15
N THR A 14 -11.50 -15.79 16.37
CA THR A 14 -12.53 -14.81 16.75
C THR A 14 -13.16 -14.08 15.57
N LEU A 15 -12.64 -14.23 14.34
CA LEU A 15 -13.14 -13.56 13.14
C LEU A 15 -14.63 -13.88 12.92
N SER A 16 -15.47 -12.86 12.89
CA SER A 16 -16.91 -12.98 12.68
C SER A 16 -17.34 -12.26 11.40
N ARG A 17 -18.26 -12.86 10.64
CA ARG A 17 -18.92 -12.21 9.50
C ARG A 17 -19.58 -10.88 9.83
N ARG A 18 -20.00 -10.68 11.09
CA ARG A 18 -20.58 -9.41 11.55
C ARG A 18 -19.61 -8.25 11.47
N ASN A 19 -18.31 -8.54 11.46
CA ASN A 19 -17.25 -7.55 11.37
C ASN A 19 -16.78 -7.30 9.92
N ILE A 20 -17.33 -8.07 8.96
CA ILE A 20 -17.05 -7.91 7.53
C ILE A 20 -18.11 -6.96 6.96
N ASP A 21 -17.66 -6.08 6.07
CA ASP A 21 -18.54 -5.15 5.38
C ASP A 21 -19.66 -5.90 4.62
N PRO A 22 -20.93 -5.50 4.76
CA PRO A 22 -22.05 -6.17 4.10
C PRO A 22 -21.93 -6.21 2.57
N ASP A 23 -21.32 -5.20 1.95
CA ASP A 23 -21.17 -5.15 0.50
C ASP A 23 -20.04 -6.09 0.05
N ALA A 24 -18.96 -6.22 0.83
CA ALA A 24 -17.93 -7.23 0.60
C ALA A 24 -18.52 -8.65 0.72
N LEU A 25 -19.39 -8.89 1.70
CA LEU A 25 -20.12 -10.18 1.82
C LEU A 25 -21.01 -10.46 0.60
N LYS A 26 -21.74 -9.46 0.08
CA LYS A 26 -22.54 -9.61 -1.14
C LYS A 26 -21.68 -10.05 -2.33
N VAL A 27 -20.49 -9.43 -2.47
CA VAL A 27 -19.56 -9.78 -3.54
C VAL A 27 -19.06 -11.21 -3.39
N LEU A 28 -18.62 -11.59 -2.19
CA LEU A 28 -18.15 -12.96 -1.90
C LEU A 28 -19.23 -14.01 -2.19
N TYR A 29 -20.45 -13.81 -1.68
CA TYR A 29 -21.56 -14.77 -1.91
C TYR A 29 -21.93 -14.86 -3.39
N ARG A 30 -21.96 -13.72 -4.13
CA ARG A 30 -22.29 -13.73 -5.55
C ARG A 30 -21.24 -14.45 -6.38
N LEU A 31 -19.95 -14.26 -6.11
CA LEU A 31 -18.88 -15.01 -6.79
C LEU A 31 -19.04 -16.52 -6.56
N ARG A 32 -19.29 -16.92 -5.32
CA ARG A 32 -19.46 -18.33 -4.95
C ARG A 32 -20.71 -18.95 -5.57
N SER A 33 -21.83 -18.24 -5.65
CA SER A 33 -23.08 -18.74 -6.26
C SER A 33 -22.96 -18.94 -7.78
N HIS A 34 -21.83 -18.52 -8.38
CA HIS A 34 -21.49 -18.76 -9.78
C HIS A 34 -20.25 -19.65 -9.92
N ASP A 35 -20.02 -20.54 -8.95
CA ASP A 35 -18.98 -21.57 -8.93
C ASP A 35 -17.54 -21.04 -8.98
N HIS A 36 -17.33 -19.79 -8.55
CA HIS A 36 -16.00 -19.22 -8.38
C HIS A 36 -15.52 -19.37 -6.94
N VAL A 37 -14.28 -19.81 -6.75
CA VAL A 37 -13.60 -19.69 -5.46
C VAL A 37 -13.45 -18.21 -5.14
N ALA A 38 -13.86 -17.81 -3.94
CA ALA A 38 -13.75 -16.43 -3.49
C ALA A 38 -13.46 -16.37 -1.99
N TYR A 39 -12.43 -15.63 -1.61
CA TYR A 39 -11.98 -15.45 -0.24
C TYR A 39 -11.81 -13.96 0.07
N LEU A 40 -12.10 -13.58 1.33
CA LEU A 40 -11.54 -12.35 1.86
C LEU A 40 -10.04 -12.54 2.05
N VAL A 41 -9.21 -11.56 1.70
CA VAL A 41 -7.76 -11.73 1.65
C VAL A 41 -6.99 -10.55 2.25
N GLY A 42 -5.73 -10.78 2.57
CA GLY A 42 -4.78 -9.72 2.86
C GLY A 42 -4.96 -9.03 4.20
N GLY A 43 -4.70 -7.73 4.22
CA GLY A 43 -4.71 -6.91 5.42
C GLY A 43 -6.05 -6.90 6.17
N GLY A 44 -7.17 -7.07 5.46
CA GLY A 44 -8.50 -7.19 6.06
C GLY A 44 -8.63 -8.41 6.97
N VAL A 45 -8.15 -9.58 6.53
CA VAL A 45 -8.19 -10.81 7.35
C VAL A 45 -7.29 -10.67 8.57
N ARG A 46 -6.06 -10.16 8.40
CA ARG A 46 -5.12 -9.89 9.49
C ARG A 46 -5.74 -8.95 10.53
N ASP A 47 -6.29 -7.83 10.11
CA ASP A 47 -6.84 -6.82 11.02
C ASP A 47 -8.05 -7.38 11.79
N LEU A 48 -8.91 -8.18 11.14
CA LEU A 48 -10.03 -8.87 11.80
C LEU A 48 -9.57 -9.90 12.84
N LEU A 49 -8.51 -10.66 12.56
CA LEU A 49 -7.93 -11.61 13.53
C LEU A 49 -7.32 -10.91 14.74
N LEU A 50 -6.78 -9.69 14.54
CA LEU A 50 -6.29 -8.82 15.63
C LEU A 50 -7.40 -8.07 16.38
N GLY A 51 -8.69 -8.33 16.06
CA GLY A 51 -9.81 -7.61 16.65
C GLY A 51 -9.93 -6.15 16.22
N ARG A 52 -9.21 -5.75 15.16
CA ARG A 52 -9.25 -4.40 14.58
C ARG A 52 -10.33 -4.33 13.50
N ARG A 53 -10.89 -3.15 13.27
CA ARG A 53 -11.82 -2.92 12.16
C ARG A 53 -11.00 -2.59 10.90
N PRO A 54 -11.05 -3.44 9.85
CA PRO A 54 -10.39 -3.12 8.59
C PRO A 54 -10.99 -1.86 7.95
N LYS A 55 -10.14 -1.12 7.26
CA LYS A 55 -10.59 0.01 6.44
C LYS A 55 -11.16 -0.48 5.12
N ASP A 56 -10.47 -1.43 4.49
CA ASP A 56 -10.78 -1.95 3.17
C ASP A 56 -10.91 -3.49 3.27
N PHE A 57 -11.75 -4.06 2.38
CA PHE A 57 -12.02 -5.50 2.32
C PHE A 57 -11.70 -5.98 0.90
N ASP A 58 -10.51 -6.57 0.75
CA ASP A 58 -10.05 -7.12 -0.52
C ASP A 58 -10.54 -8.54 -0.73
N ILE A 59 -10.95 -8.86 -1.95
CA ILE A 59 -11.43 -10.19 -2.32
C ILE A 59 -10.51 -10.79 -3.37
N GLY A 60 -10.01 -11.99 -3.10
CA GLY A 60 -9.34 -12.85 -4.05
C GLY A 60 -10.31 -13.88 -4.64
N THR A 61 -10.26 -14.11 -5.96
CA THR A 61 -11.17 -15.05 -6.63
C THR A 61 -10.50 -15.80 -7.77
N SER A 62 -11.04 -16.99 -8.11
CA SER A 62 -10.71 -17.71 -9.33
C SER A 62 -11.34 -17.10 -10.59
N ALA A 63 -12.33 -16.21 -10.43
CA ALA A 63 -12.96 -15.53 -11.56
C ALA A 63 -12.00 -14.59 -12.25
N HIS A 64 -11.89 -14.67 -13.59
CA HIS A 64 -11.13 -13.70 -14.39
C HIS A 64 -11.82 -12.33 -14.40
N PRO A 65 -11.09 -11.22 -14.65
CA PRO A 65 -11.65 -9.87 -14.57
C PRO A 65 -12.91 -9.66 -15.42
N GLN A 66 -12.97 -10.27 -16.62
CA GLN A 66 -14.15 -10.18 -17.48
C GLN A 66 -15.35 -10.95 -16.93
N GLN A 67 -15.12 -12.05 -16.21
CA GLN A 67 -16.18 -12.81 -15.53
C GLN A 67 -16.73 -12.00 -14.36
N VAL A 68 -15.84 -11.40 -13.53
CA VAL A 68 -16.25 -10.48 -12.45
C VAL A 68 -17.09 -9.33 -13.02
N LYS A 69 -16.64 -8.69 -14.12
CA LYS A 69 -17.37 -7.61 -14.77
C LYS A 69 -18.76 -8.04 -15.27
N LYS A 70 -18.93 -9.28 -15.73
CA LYS A 70 -20.24 -9.81 -16.15
C LYS A 70 -21.17 -10.04 -14.95
N LEU A 71 -20.62 -10.41 -13.79
CA LEU A 71 -21.41 -10.67 -12.58
C LEU A 71 -21.90 -9.38 -11.90
N PHE A 72 -21.14 -8.27 -12.01
CA PHE A 72 -21.45 -7.02 -11.33
C PHE A 72 -21.61 -5.88 -12.31
N ARG A 73 -22.82 -5.30 -12.40
CA ARG A 73 -23.12 -4.18 -13.31
C ARG A 73 -22.25 -2.94 -13.02
N ASN A 74 -21.94 -2.70 -11.76
CA ASN A 74 -21.13 -1.55 -11.30
C ASN A 74 -19.65 -1.91 -11.12
N CYS A 75 -19.11 -2.78 -11.98
CA CYS A 75 -17.71 -3.20 -11.95
C CYS A 75 -16.89 -2.48 -13.01
N PHE A 76 -15.75 -1.93 -12.60
CA PHE A 76 -14.74 -1.30 -13.46
C PHE A 76 -13.43 -2.04 -13.33
N ILE A 77 -12.79 -2.37 -14.45
CA ILE A 77 -11.47 -3.00 -14.47
C ILE A 77 -10.44 -1.88 -14.52
N ILE A 78 -9.60 -1.78 -13.48
CA ILE A 78 -8.62 -0.72 -13.27
C ILE A 78 -7.21 -1.26 -13.41
N GLY A 79 -6.34 -0.44 -14.02
CA GLY A 79 -4.92 -0.74 -14.18
C GLY A 79 -4.62 -1.71 -15.32
N ARG A 80 -3.57 -1.40 -16.09
CA ARG A 80 -3.10 -2.26 -17.21
C ARG A 80 -2.35 -3.49 -16.68
N ARG A 81 -1.58 -3.31 -15.59
CA ARG A 81 -0.71 -4.35 -15.01
C ARG A 81 -1.49 -5.35 -14.16
N PHE A 82 -2.39 -4.87 -13.29
CA PHE A 82 -3.05 -5.72 -12.30
C PHE A 82 -4.50 -6.07 -12.64
N ARG A 83 -5.16 -5.33 -13.52
CA ARG A 83 -6.56 -5.55 -13.94
C ARG A 83 -7.47 -5.83 -12.75
N LEU A 84 -7.39 -4.97 -11.72
CA LEU A 84 -8.23 -5.06 -10.53
C LEU A 84 -9.67 -4.72 -10.87
N CYS A 85 -10.61 -5.43 -10.30
CA CYS A 85 -12.02 -5.17 -10.46
C CYS A 85 -12.52 -4.34 -9.25
N HIS A 86 -12.93 -3.12 -9.50
CA HIS A 86 -13.57 -2.25 -8.53
C HIS A 86 -15.08 -2.39 -8.63
N VAL A 87 -15.71 -3.05 -7.66
CA VAL A 87 -17.17 -3.18 -7.57
C VAL A 87 -17.70 -2.06 -6.68
N ARG A 88 -18.48 -1.13 -7.27
CA ARG A 88 -18.96 0.07 -6.57
C ARG A 88 -20.30 -0.14 -5.89
N PHE A 89 -20.42 0.38 -4.67
CA PHE A 89 -21.65 0.48 -3.87
C PHE A 89 -21.79 1.92 -3.38
N GLY A 90 -22.44 2.76 -4.19
CA GLY A 90 -22.43 4.21 -3.97
C GLY A 90 -21.02 4.79 -4.04
N GLN A 91 -20.56 5.39 -2.95
CA GLN A 91 -19.18 5.93 -2.83
C GLN A 91 -18.16 4.86 -2.44
N LYS A 92 -18.60 3.71 -1.94
CA LYS A 92 -17.74 2.62 -1.52
C LYS A 92 -17.28 1.78 -2.71
N VAL A 93 -16.04 1.30 -2.64
CA VAL A 93 -15.45 0.36 -3.59
C VAL A 93 -15.04 -0.91 -2.86
N VAL A 94 -15.42 -2.06 -3.38
CA VAL A 94 -14.88 -3.37 -3.00
C VAL A 94 -13.91 -3.81 -4.08
N GLU A 95 -12.66 -4.03 -3.71
CA GLU A 95 -11.62 -4.47 -4.63
C GLU A 95 -11.66 -6.00 -4.79
N VAL A 96 -11.70 -6.46 -6.04
CA VAL A 96 -11.70 -7.89 -6.38
C VAL A 96 -10.54 -8.17 -7.32
N SER A 97 -9.65 -9.07 -6.91
CA SER A 97 -8.50 -9.51 -7.69
C SER A 97 -8.62 -11.00 -8.05
N THR A 98 -8.29 -11.36 -9.29
CA THR A 98 -8.11 -12.76 -9.66
C THR A 98 -6.83 -13.29 -9.01
N PHE A 99 -6.85 -14.52 -8.48
CA PHE A 99 -5.64 -15.17 -7.97
C PHE A 99 -4.57 -15.22 -9.06
N ARG A 100 -3.31 -14.97 -8.66
CA ARG A 100 -2.16 -14.90 -9.57
C ARG A 100 -1.03 -15.78 -9.09
N ARG A 101 -0.18 -16.19 -10.01
CA ARG A 101 1.13 -16.77 -9.71
C ARG A 101 2.23 -15.77 -10.02
N GLN A 102 3.40 -15.99 -9.45
CA GLN A 102 4.59 -15.22 -9.80
C GLN A 102 4.92 -15.45 -11.29
N ALA A 103 5.12 -14.37 -12.03
CA ALA A 103 5.64 -14.48 -13.38
C ALA A 103 7.12 -14.90 -13.33
N GLU A 104 7.57 -15.71 -14.24
CA GLU A 104 8.98 -16.00 -14.42
C GLU A 104 9.70 -14.71 -14.81
N ALA A 105 10.81 -14.40 -14.12
CA ALA A 105 11.62 -13.24 -14.47
C ALA A 105 12.25 -13.46 -15.86
N GLU A 106 12.18 -12.45 -16.73
CA GLU A 106 12.95 -12.49 -17.98
C GLU A 106 14.45 -12.42 -17.60
N GLU A 107 15.29 -13.19 -18.28
CA GLU A 107 16.73 -13.23 -18.00
C GLU A 107 17.34 -11.82 -18.00
N GLY A 108 17.94 -11.43 -16.87
CA GLY A 108 18.62 -10.15 -16.68
C GLY A 108 17.78 -9.01 -16.06
N ASP A 109 16.46 -9.15 -15.87
CA ASP A 109 15.63 -8.14 -15.21
C ASP A 109 15.17 -8.63 -13.82
N THR A 110 15.67 -8.00 -12.77
CA THR A 110 15.31 -8.32 -11.38
C THR A 110 13.97 -7.71 -10.96
N LEU A 111 13.43 -6.74 -11.72
CA LEU A 111 12.17 -6.08 -11.41
C LEU A 111 11.00 -6.79 -12.08
N ILE A 112 9.97 -7.16 -11.31
CA ILE A 112 8.75 -7.75 -11.86
C ILE A 112 7.97 -6.68 -12.61
N ARG A 113 8.06 -6.67 -13.96
CA ARG A 113 7.34 -5.74 -14.84
C ARG A 113 6.00 -6.27 -15.34
N ARG A 114 5.82 -7.60 -15.38
CA ARG A 114 4.59 -8.26 -15.81
C ARG A 114 4.11 -9.23 -14.75
N ASP A 115 2.90 -9.03 -14.21
CA ASP A 115 2.31 -9.82 -13.13
C ASP A 115 0.84 -10.16 -13.44
N ASN A 116 0.60 -10.67 -14.67
CA ASN A 116 -0.75 -10.97 -15.17
C ASN A 116 -0.99 -12.48 -15.40
N VAL A 117 -0.21 -13.34 -14.74
CA VAL A 117 -0.42 -14.78 -14.85
C VAL A 117 -1.38 -15.22 -13.76
N PHE A 118 -2.54 -15.74 -14.14
CA PHE A 118 -3.53 -16.25 -13.20
C PHE A 118 -3.05 -17.55 -12.55
N GLY A 119 -3.47 -17.79 -11.32
CA GLY A 119 -3.01 -18.90 -10.51
C GLY A 119 -4.04 -19.41 -9.51
N THR A 120 -3.57 -20.24 -8.60
CA THR A 120 -4.34 -20.78 -7.48
C THR A 120 -4.26 -19.85 -6.24
N PRO A 121 -5.14 -20.04 -5.23
CA PRO A 121 -5.00 -19.33 -3.95
C PRO A 121 -3.62 -19.49 -3.30
N GLU A 122 -3.06 -20.69 -3.34
CA GLU A 122 -1.73 -21.00 -2.85
C GLU A 122 -0.66 -20.17 -3.56
N GLN A 123 -0.65 -20.19 -4.89
CA GLN A 123 0.28 -19.41 -5.69
C GLN A 123 0.14 -17.89 -5.44
N ASP A 124 -1.09 -17.41 -5.20
CA ASP A 124 -1.34 -16.02 -4.83
C ASP A 124 -0.79 -15.67 -3.44
N ALA A 125 -0.82 -16.62 -2.49
CA ALA A 125 -0.20 -16.44 -1.18
C ALA A 125 1.31 -16.24 -1.29
N PHE A 126 2.00 -17.11 -2.02
CA PHE A 126 3.47 -17.07 -2.13
C PHE A 126 4.01 -15.84 -2.85
N ARG A 127 3.22 -15.15 -3.70
CA ARG A 127 3.66 -13.93 -4.36
C ARG A 127 3.45 -12.66 -3.54
N ARG A 128 2.70 -12.71 -2.42
CA ARG A 128 2.45 -11.57 -1.55
C ARG A 128 3.73 -11.08 -0.88
N ASP A 129 3.65 -9.92 -0.26
CA ASP A 129 4.80 -9.27 0.37
C ASP A 129 5.20 -9.92 1.72
N PHE A 130 4.24 -10.01 2.64
CA PHE A 130 4.48 -10.47 4.01
C PHE A 130 3.52 -11.59 4.40
N THR A 131 4.00 -12.49 5.24
CA THR A 131 3.26 -13.67 5.72
C THR A 131 1.92 -13.29 6.33
N VAL A 132 1.88 -12.27 7.19
CA VAL A 132 0.67 -11.78 7.84
C VAL A 132 -0.36 -11.16 6.89
N ASN A 133 0.04 -10.83 5.66
CA ASN A 133 -0.82 -10.31 4.60
C ASN A 133 -1.26 -11.40 3.60
N ALA A 134 -0.86 -12.64 3.82
CA ALA A 134 -1.18 -13.77 2.94
C ALA A 134 -2.17 -14.75 3.58
N LEU A 135 -3.01 -14.24 4.45
CA LEU A 135 -4.11 -14.98 5.06
C LEU A 135 -5.38 -14.84 4.23
N PHE A 136 -6.13 -15.95 4.11
CA PHE A 136 -7.39 -16.04 3.37
C PHE A 136 -8.51 -16.45 4.32
N TYR A 137 -9.68 -15.86 4.18
CA TYR A 137 -10.85 -16.27 4.94
C TYR A 137 -11.94 -16.78 4.00
N ASP A 138 -12.34 -18.04 4.19
CA ASP A 138 -13.41 -18.68 3.44
C ASP A 138 -14.75 -18.52 4.17
N ILE A 139 -15.68 -17.83 3.52
CA ILE A 139 -17.04 -17.64 4.06
C ILE A 139 -17.93 -18.89 3.98
N ALA A 140 -17.52 -19.95 3.28
CA ALA A 140 -18.33 -21.16 3.14
C ALA A 140 -18.26 -22.03 4.38
N ASN A 141 -17.07 -22.24 4.89
CA ASN A 141 -16.80 -23.05 6.06
C ASN A 141 -16.30 -22.24 7.25
N PHE A 142 -16.20 -20.90 7.08
CA PHE A 142 -15.76 -19.95 8.11
C PHE A 142 -14.35 -20.24 8.63
N SER A 143 -13.45 -20.72 7.79
CA SER A 143 -12.08 -21.02 8.16
C SER A 143 -11.11 -19.95 7.67
N VAL A 144 -9.98 -19.84 8.35
CA VAL A 144 -8.81 -19.09 7.87
C VAL A 144 -7.83 -20.08 7.25
N ILE A 145 -7.37 -19.77 6.05
CA ILE A 145 -6.42 -20.59 5.29
C ILE A 145 -5.08 -19.88 5.25
N ASP A 146 -4.02 -20.57 5.63
CA ASP A 146 -2.65 -20.07 5.70
C ASP A 146 -1.71 -21.02 4.96
N TYR A 147 -1.05 -20.50 3.92
CA TYR A 147 -0.10 -21.23 3.08
C TYR A 147 1.36 -20.94 3.42
N VAL A 148 1.63 -19.91 4.27
CA VAL A 148 2.95 -19.31 4.42
C VAL A 148 3.34 -19.01 5.87
N GLU A 149 2.71 -19.67 6.83
CA GLU A 149 2.95 -19.50 8.27
C GLU A 149 2.57 -18.10 8.82
N GLY A 150 1.68 -17.39 8.13
CA GLY A 150 1.24 -16.05 8.51
C GLY A 150 0.49 -15.99 9.84
N LEU A 151 -0.20 -17.07 10.25
CA LEU A 151 -0.84 -17.16 11.57
C LEU A 151 0.18 -17.21 12.71
N ALA A 152 1.30 -17.93 12.53
CA ALA A 152 2.37 -17.99 13.52
C ALA A 152 3.05 -16.62 13.67
N ASP A 153 3.35 -15.94 12.57
CA ASP A 153 3.95 -14.61 12.58
C ASP A 153 2.96 -13.54 13.15
N LEU A 154 1.65 -13.73 12.92
CA LEU A 154 0.63 -12.86 13.50
C LEU A 154 0.59 -12.99 15.03
N GLU A 155 0.65 -14.21 15.54
CA GLU A 155 0.71 -14.51 16.98
C GLU A 155 2.01 -13.98 17.61
N ALA A 156 3.14 -14.19 16.94
CA ALA A 156 4.46 -13.70 17.35
C ALA A 156 4.62 -12.17 17.19
N ARG A 157 3.68 -11.50 16.51
CA ARG A 157 3.73 -10.06 16.17
C ARG A 157 4.97 -9.70 15.35
N VAL A 158 5.22 -10.45 14.30
CA VAL A 158 6.38 -10.31 13.41
C VAL A 158 5.94 -9.98 11.99
N ILE A 159 6.65 -9.07 11.34
CA ILE A 159 6.56 -8.80 9.89
C ILE A 159 7.71 -9.51 9.20
N ARG A 160 7.37 -10.54 8.42
CA ARG A 160 8.31 -11.38 7.68
C ARG A 160 7.97 -11.38 6.20
N THR A 161 8.98 -11.25 5.33
CA THR A 161 8.80 -11.43 3.89
C THR A 161 8.53 -12.91 3.56
N ILE A 162 7.73 -13.14 2.54
CA ILE A 162 7.51 -14.49 2.01
C ILE A 162 8.64 -14.82 1.04
N GLY A 163 9.40 -15.88 1.34
CA GLY A 163 10.61 -16.27 0.60
C GLY A 163 11.86 -15.49 1.01
N ASP A 164 12.90 -15.53 0.20
CA ASP A 164 14.18 -14.86 0.50
C ASP A 164 14.04 -13.34 0.54
N PRO A 165 14.34 -12.66 1.66
CA PRO A 165 14.16 -11.22 1.80
C PRO A 165 14.98 -10.42 0.79
N GLY A 166 16.23 -10.86 0.51
CA GLY A 166 17.11 -10.16 -0.42
C GLY A 166 16.57 -10.18 -1.85
N VAL A 167 16.01 -11.30 -2.29
CA VAL A 167 15.37 -11.44 -3.60
C VAL A 167 14.09 -10.59 -3.63
N ARG A 168 13.22 -10.76 -2.64
CA ARG A 168 11.90 -10.13 -2.60
C ARG A 168 11.95 -8.61 -2.55
N LEU A 169 12.94 -8.03 -1.85
CA LEU A 169 13.10 -6.58 -1.76
C LEU A 169 13.75 -5.98 -3.02
N ARG A 170 14.57 -6.73 -3.77
CA ARG A 170 15.07 -6.28 -5.08
C ARG A 170 13.99 -6.33 -6.16
N GLU A 171 13.13 -7.36 -6.15
CA GLU A 171 11.99 -7.46 -7.08
C GLU A 171 11.03 -6.26 -6.98
N ASP A 172 10.80 -5.76 -5.77
CA ASP A 172 9.94 -4.62 -5.50
C ASP A 172 10.42 -3.86 -4.25
N PRO A 173 11.30 -2.86 -4.44
CA PRO A 173 11.90 -2.14 -3.31
C PRO A 173 10.88 -1.38 -2.43
N VAL A 174 9.69 -1.05 -2.94
CA VAL A 174 8.60 -0.45 -2.14
C VAL A 174 8.19 -1.34 -0.96
N ARG A 175 8.46 -2.65 -1.04
CA ARG A 175 8.21 -3.57 0.09
C ARG A 175 9.01 -3.18 1.34
N MET A 176 10.19 -2.56 1.21
CA MET A 176 10.95 -2.06 2.38
C MET A 176 10.15 -1.00 3.14
N LEU A 177 9.63 -0.02 2.43
CA LEU A 177 8.77 1.03 3.00
C LEU A 177 7.51 0.43 3.63
N ARG A 178 6.87 -0.50 2.94
CA ARG A 178 5.67 -1.21 3.42
C ARG A 178 5.94 -2.04 4.68
N ALA A 179 7.08 -2.74 4.77
CA ALA A 179 7.47 -3.51 5.96
C ALA A 179 7.53 -2.60 7.20
N VAL A 180 8.25 -1.48 7.08
CA VAL A 180 8.41 -0.52 8.18
C VAL A 180 7.06 0.12 8.55
N ALA A 181 6.25 0.50 7.55
CA ALA A 181 4.94 1.11 7.78
C ALA A 181 3.96 0.16 8.49
N ILE A 182 3.88 -1.10 8.04
CA ILE A 182 2.99 -2.10 8.64
C ILE A 182 3.47 -2.46 10.05
N ALA A 183 4.78 -2.67 10.26
CA ALA A 183 5.35 -2.94 11.57
C ALA A 183 5.04 -1.82 12.57
N SER A 184 5.27 -0.57 12.18
CA SER A 184 4.99 0.61 13.00
C SER A 184 3.50 0.74 13.34
N ARG A 185 2.61 0.56 12.36
CA ARG A 185 1.16 0.65 12.57
C ARG A 185 0.61 -0.44 13.48
N LEU A 186 1.12 -1.66 13.35
CA LEU A 186 0.65 -2.81 14.13
C LEU A 186 1.35 -2.95 15.47
N GLU A 187 2.45 -2.24 15.69
CA GLU A 187 3.36 -2.40 16.83
C GLU A 187 4.01 -3.80 16.84
N PHE A 188 4.37 -4.25 15.64
CA PHE A 188 5.06 -5.50 15.41
C PHE A 188 6.55 -5.26 15.21
N THR A 189 7.36 -6.27 15.48
CA THR A 189 8.78 -6.28 15.11
C THR A 189 8.94 -6.73 13.64
N ILE A 190 10.01 -6.28 13.00
CA ILE A 190 10.40 -6.82 11.70
C ILE A 190 11.33 -8.00 11.96
N ASP A 191 11.07 -9.11 11.27
CA ASP A 191 11.94 -10.30 11.32
C ASP A 191 13.39 -9.93 11.05
N ARG A 192 14.32 -10.62 11.71
CA ARG A 192 15.74 -10.30 11.68
C ARG A 192 16.30 -10.26 10.26
N ASP A 193 16.07 -11.31 9.48
CA ASP A 193 16.63 -11.44 8.13
C ASP A 193 16.00 -10.41 7.19
N THR A 194 14.70 -10.14 7.36
CA THR A 194 13.99 -9.07 6.65
C THR A 194 14.57 -7.69 6.99
N LEU A 195 14.86 -7.42 8.26
CA LEU A 195 15.43 -6.13 8.69
C LEU A 195 16.86 -5.95 8.20
N GLU A 196 17.68 -6.99 8.24
CA GLU A 196 19.05 -6.97 7.70
C GLU A 196 19.05 -6.73 6.19
N ALA A 197 18.13 -7.37 5.45
CA ALA A 197 17.95 -7.12 4.02
C ALA A 197 17.49 -5.68 3.73
N ILE A 198 16.57 -5.11 4.52
CA ILE A 198 16.16 -3.70 4.40
C ILE A 198 17.36 -2.79 4.56
N ARG A 199 18.17 -2.97 5.61
CA ARG A 199 19.33 -2.13 5.87
C ARG A 199 20.40 -2.23 4.78
N SER A 200 20.62 -3.42 4.24
CA SER A 200 21.63 -3.64 3.19
C SER A 200 21.16 -3.12 1.82
N LEU A 201 19.86 -3.16 1.54
CA LEU A 201 19.28 -2.83 0.24
C LEU A 201 18.57 -1.46 0.22
N ARG A 202 18.64 -0.67 1.31
CA ARG A 202 17.89 0.60 1.43
C ARG A 202 18.07 1.55 0.25
N GLY A 203 19.25 1.59 -0.37
CA GLY A 203 19.51 2.40 -1.56
C GLY A 203 18.75 1.95 -2.81
N GLU A 204 18.29 0.69 -2.87
CA GLU A 204 17.49 0.21 -4.00
C GLU A 204 16.11 0.88 -4.10
N ILE A 205 15.65 1.53 -3.01
CA ILE A 205 14.33 2.18 -2.96
C ILE A 205 14.19 3.27 -4.04
N VAL A 206 15.28 3.92 -4.43
CA VAL A 206 15.31 4.97 -5.46
C VAL A 206 14.95 4.45 -6.86
N LYS A 207 15.03 3.13 -7.08
CA LYS A 207 14.59 2.49 -8.33
C LYS A 207 13.07 2.37 -8.45
N SER A 208 12.35 2.66 -7.39
CA SER A 208 10.89 2.60 -7.37
C SER A 208 10.30 3.85 -8.00
N SER A 209 9.13 3.69 -8.65
CA SER A 209 8.40 4.82 -9.21
C SER A 209 8.05 5.82 -8.10
N PRO A 210 8.34 7.12 -8.26
CA PRO A 210 7.97 8.18 -7.31
C PRO A 210 6.48 8.18 -6.95
N ALA A 211 5.61 7.93 -7.93
CA ALA A 211 4.17 7.83 -7.71
C ALA A 211 3.80 6.71 -6.73
N ARG A 212 4.48 5.54 -6.80
CA ARG A 212 4.24 4.44 -5.85
C ARG A 212 4.74 4.77 -4.44
N ILE A 213 5.88 5.44 -4.33
CA ILE A 213 6.40 5.91 -3.04
C ILE A 213 5.44 6.92 -2.41
N LEU A 214 4.96 7.88 -3.19
CA LEU A 214 4.01 8.90 -2.75
C LEU A 214 2.69 8.28 -2.26
N GLU A 215 2.17 7.27 -2.96
CA GLU A 215 0.98 6.53 -2.53
C GLU A 215 1.19 5.82 -1.18
N GLU A 216 2.36 5.24 -0.94
CA GLU A 216 2.66 4.64 0.38
C GLU A 216 2.79 5.73 1.46
N PHE A 217 3.36 6.90 1.18
CA PHE A 217 3.35 8.02 2.13
C PHE A 217 1.93 8.47 2.47
N TYR A 218 1.04 8.59 1.49
CA TYR A 218 -0.37 8.90 1.76
C TYR A 218 -1.05 7.85 2.64
N LYS A 219 -0.73 6.57 2.45
CA LYS A 219 -1.23 5.49 3.32
C LYS A 219 -0.69 5.64 4.74
N ILE A 220 0.61 5.88 4.91
CA ILE A 220 1.26 6.09 6.20
C ILE A 220 0.59 7.25 6.95
N LEU A 221 0.44 8.39 6.30
CA LEU A 221 -0.13 9.60 6.88
C LEU A 221 -1.62 9.43 7.26
N ARG A 222 -2.37 8.56 6.57
CA ARG A 222 -3.79 8.28 6.85
C ARG A 222 -4.03 7.21 7.92
N GLN A 223 -3.00 6.52 8.39
CA GLN A 223 -3.17 5.32 9.22
C GLN A 223 -3.09 5.57 10.72
N GLY A 224 -2.78 6.80 11.17
CA GLY A 224 -2.72 7.16 12.59
C GLY A 224 -1.50 6.59 13.32
N ALA A 225 -0.39 6.37 12.61
CA ALA A 225 0.90 5.92 13.13
C ALA A 225 2.07 6.59 12.39
N ALA A 226 1.85 7.78 11.81
CA ALA A 226 2.81 8.46 10.98
C ALA A 226 4.09 8.81 11.76
N ARG A 227 3.96 9.41 12.96
CA ARG A 227 5.12 9.74 13.80
C ARG A 227 6.02 8.53 14.02
N ARG A 228 5.46 7.40 14.46
CA ARG A 228 6.22 6.17 14.74
C ARG A 228 6.83 5.60 13.44
N THR A 229 6.10 5.66 12.34
CA THR A 229 6.57 5.17 11.06
C THR A 229 7.78 5.96 10.58
N PHE A 230 7.76 7.30 10.64
CA PHE A 230 8.90 8.12 10.23
C PHE A 230 10.12 7.93 11.15
N GLN A 231 9.92 7.76 12.44
CA GLN A 231 11.01 7.38 13.37
C GLN A 231 11.62 6.02 12.98
N SER A 232 10.80 5.05 12.62
CA SER A 232 11.27 3.72 12.18
C SER A 232 11.96 3.76 10.82
N LEU A 233 11.50 4.60 9.88
CA LEU A 233 12.15 4.84 8.60
C LEU A 233 13.54 5.47 8.78
N HIS A 234 13.67 6.43 9.70
CA HIS A 234 14.97 6.99 10.09
C HIS A 234 15.88 5.92 10.70
N ALA A 235 15.39 5.15 11.68
CA ALA A 235 16.18 4.10 12.34
C ALA A 235 16.64 2.97 11.41
N THR A 236 15.93 2.71 10.32
CA THR A 236 16.34 1.75 9.28
C THR A 236 17.25 2.37 8.22
N GLY A 237 17.40 3.69 8.19
CA GLY A 237 18.15 4.44 7.18
C GLY A 237 17.45 4.55 5.83
N LEU A 238 16.18 4.15 5.74
CA LEU A 238 15.37 4.31 4.51
C LEU A 238 15.00 5.78 4.27
N LEU A 239 14.77 6.54 5.35
CA LEU A 239 14.30 7.92 5.25
C LEU A 239 15.29 8.81 4.52
N ALA A 240 16.59 8.58 4.70
CA ALA A 240 17.65 9.32 4.01
C ALA A 240 17.58 9.24 2.47
N TYR A 241 17.00 8.17 1.93
CA TYR A 241 16.81 7.99 0.48
C TYR A 241 15.42 8.41 0.00
N LEU A 242 14.45 8.52 0.90
CA LEU A 242 13.05 8.82 0.57
C LEU A 242 12.71 10.30 0.77
N LEU A 243 13.22 10.90 1.84
CA LEU A 243 12.98 12.29 2.23
C LEU A 243 14.14 12.76 3.13
N PRO A 244 15.30 13.12 2.52
CA PRO A 244 16.53 13.51 3.24
C PRO A 244 16.31 14.62 4.25
N GLU A 245 15.46 15.61 3.95
CA GLU A 245 15.15 16.73 4.83
C GLU A 245 14.49 16.28 6.12
N ALA A 246 13.60 15.28 6.05
CA ALA A 246 12.97 14.70 7.25
C ALA A 246 13.95 13.85 8.05
N ASP A 247 14.87 13.16 7.38
CA ASP A 247 15.92 12.37 8.03
C ASP A 247 16.86 13.27 8.84
N ILE A 248 17.32 14.38 8.24
CA ILE A 248 18.13 15.40 8.90
C ILE A 248 17.35 16.04 10.06
N ALA A 249 16.11 16.46 9.82
CA ALA A 249 15.29 17.06 10.88
C ALA A 249 15.13 16.15 12.09
N ILE A 250 14.92 14.83 11.88
CA ILE A 250 14.81 13.84 12.98
C ILE A 250 16.16 13.68 13.71
N ALA A 251 17.29 13.65 12.97
CA ALA A 251 18.62 13.57 13.56
C ALA A 251 18.95 14.78 14.45
N GLU A 252 18.43 15.96 14.12
CA GLU A 252 18.57 17.21 14.89
C GLU A 252 17.55 17.37 16.03
N GLY A 253 16.78 16.33 16.34
CA GLY A 253 15.79 16.31 17.43
C GLY A 253 14.33 16.26 16.95
N GLY A 254 14.02 16.74 15.76
CA GLY A 254 12.77 16.51 15.04
C GLY A 254 11.47 17.04 15.66
N GLU A 255 11.52 17.92 16.67
CA GLU A 255 10.32 18.32 17.43
C GLU A 255 9.22 18.92 16.54
N ALA A 256 9.54 19.81 15.63
CA ALA A 256 8.54 20.43 14.75
C ALA A 256 7.91 19.42 13.81
N PHE A 257 8.75 18.60 13.17
CA PHE A 257 8.32 17.59 12.20
C PHE A 257 7.54 16.45 12.88
N LEU A 258 8.14 15.80 13.88
CA LEU A 258 7.50 14.70 14.61
C LEU A 258 6.28 15.16 15.40
N GLY A 259 6.26 16.41 15.89
CA GLY A 259 5.12 17.03 16.55
C GLY A 259 3.94 17.25 15.58
N SER A 260 4.23 17.65 14.34
CA SER A 260 3.20 17.77 13.28
C SER A 260 2.57 16.42 12.96
N LEU A 261 3.39 15.37 12.79
CA LEU A 261 2.91 14.00 12.56
C LEU A 261 2.12 13.46 13.76
N ALA A 262 2.53 13.77 14.99
CA ALA A 262 1.80 13.37 16.20
C ALA A 262 0.38 13.95 16.22
N ARG A 263 0.23 15.25 15.91
CA ARG A 263 -1.08 15.90 15.82
C ARG A 263 -1.97 15.28 14.74
N LEU A 264 -1.37 14.88 13.60
CA LEU A 264 -2.10 14.16 12.54
C LEU A 264 -2.58 12.79 13.04
N ASP A 265 -1.72 12.05 13.75
CA ASP A 265 -2.06 10.75 14.33
C ASP A 265 -3.18 10.89 15.38
N GLU A 266 -3.12 11.88 16.25
CA GLU A 266 -4.15 12.20 17.26
C GLU A 266 -5.49 12.53 16.56
N PHE A 267 -5.46 13.43 15.57
CA PHE A 267 -6.64 13.75 14.77
C PHE A 267 -7.25 12.51 14.14
N ARG A 268 -6.43 11.66 13.53
CA ARG A 268 -6.89 10.42 12.89
C ARG A 268 -7.46 9.41 13.89
N ASN A 269 -6.86 9.28 15.05
CA ASN A 269 -7.24 8.30 16.08
C ASN A 269 -8.43 8.76 16.94
N ALA A 270 -8.79 10.04 16.93
CA ALA A 270 -9.96 10.57 17.63
C ALA A 270 -11.31 10.04 17.12
N GLY A 271 -11.32 9.31 16.00
CA GLY A 271 -12.46 8.50 15.56
C GLY A 271 -13.62 9.23 14.90
N ASN A 272 -13.62 10.57 14.88
CA ASN A 272 -14.72 11.39 14.41
C ASN A 272 -14.52 11.96 12.99
N ASN A 273 -13.46 11.52 12.29
CA ASN A 273 -13.03 12.16 11.05
C ASN A 273 -13.46 11.34 9.84
N ALA A 274 -14.14 11.99 8.90
CA ALA A 274 -14.37 11.41 7.59
C ALA A 274 -13.04 11.26 6.82
N PRO A 275 -12.88 10.22 5.99
CA PRO A 275 -11.68 10.06 5.17
C PRO A 275 -11.38 11.28 4.28
N GLU A 276 -12.41 12.00 3.84
CA GLU A 276 -12.36 13.23 3.06
C GLU A 276 -11.76 14.42 3.80
N ASP A 277 -11.72 14.40 5.13
CA ASP A 277 -11.10 15.47 5.94
C ASP A 277 -9.58 15.49 5.80
N LEU A 278 -8.98 14.36 5.37
CA LEU A 278 -7.55 14.21 5.13
C LEU A 278 -7.24 14.17 3.63
N THR A 279 -7.41 15.31 2.98
CA THR A 279 -7.02 15.46 1.56
C THR A 279 -5.51 15.31 1.38
N ASN A 280 -5.08 14.97 0.17
CA ASN A 280 -3.65 14.87 -0.14
C ASN A 280 -2.89 16.17 0.17
N ALA A 281 -3.50 17.33 -0.06
CA ALA A 281 -2.91 18.64 0.25
C ALA A 281 -2.66 18.80 1.76
N ILE A 282 -3.62 18.42 2.61
CA ILE A 282 -3.47 18.46 4.07
C ILE A 282 -2.36 17.51 4.51
N LEU A 283 -2.32 16.29 3.99
CA LEU A 283 -1.30 15.30 4.33
C LEU A 283 0.10 15.78 3.95
N LEU A 284 0.27 16.29 2.72
CA LEU A 284 1.55 16.86 2.27
C LEU A 284 1.93 18.08 3.09
N GLY A 285 0.98 18.99 3.36
CA GLY A 285 1.23 20.16 4.19
C GLY A 285 1.70 19.77 5.59
N THR A 286 1.07 18.78 6.22
CA THR A 286 1.48 18.26 7.54
C THR A 286 2.92 17.74 7.53
N MET A 287 3.33 17.10 6.43
CA MET A 287 4.66 16.54 6.27
C MET A 287 5.71 17.59 5.88
N LEU A 288 5.42 18.48 4.92
CA LEU A 288 6.41 19.32 4.28
C LEU A 288 6.57 20.70 4.93
N VAL A 289 5.51 21.27 5.51
CA VAL A 289 5.58 22.61 6.14
C VAL A 289 6.57 22.65 7.31
N PRO A 290 6.62 21.67 8.20
CA PRO A 290 7.62 21.63 9.27
C PRO A 290 9.07 21.48 8.78
N LEU A 291 9.26 21.07 7.52
CA LEU A 291 10.56 20.97 6.83
C LEU A 291 10.92 22.24 6.05
N GLY A 292 10.14 23.33 6.21
CA GLY A 292 10.41 24.61 5.57
C GLY A 292 9.73 24.83 4.23
N ALA A 293 8.86 23.89 3.77
CA ALA A 293 8.10 24.13 2.54
C ALA A 293 7.14 25.32 2.71
N PRO A 294 7.18 26.34 1.81
CA PRO A 294 6.32 27.52 1.94
C PRO A 294 4.86 27.18 1.65
N LEU A 295 3.94 27.68 2.48
CA LEU A 295 2.52 27.66 2.19
C LEU A 295 2.22 28.75 1.15
N ARG A 296 1.83 28.35 -0.04
CA ARG A 296 1.38 29.27 -1.10
C ARG A 296 -0.10 29.11 -1.40
N GLN A 297 -0.74 30.21 -1.80
CA GLN A 297 -2.12 30.14 -2.30
C GLN A 297 -2.16 29.33 -3.60
N PRO A 298 -3.23 28.52 -3.82
CA PRO A 298 -3.38 27.80 -5.08
C PRO A 298 -3.34 28.77 -6.26
N LEU A 299 -2.60 28.40 -7.28
CA LEU A 299 -2.56 29.17 -8.53
C LEU A 299 -3.98 29.24 -9.13
N PRO A 300 -4.39 30.37 -9.72
CA PRO A 300 -5.68 30.43 -10.38
C PRO A 300 -5.76 29.40 -11.51
N PRO A 301 -6.93 28.77 -11.74
CA PRO A 301 -7.08 27.64 -12.66
C PRO A 301 -6.54 27.84 -14.08
N LYS A 302 -6.54 29.09 -14.58
CA LYS A 302 -5.96 29.43 -15.89
C LYS A 302 -4.43 29.29 -15.90
N ARG A 303 -3.76 29.59 -14.78
CA ARG A 303 -2.29 29.50 -14.67
C ARG A 303 -1.84 28.04 -14.50
N VAL A 304 -2.61 27.23 -13.78
CA VAL A 304 -2.37 25.79 -13.68
C VAL A 304 -2.44 25.12 -15.05
N ARG A 305 -3.49 25.37 -15.84
CA ARG A 305 -3.65 24.82 -17.19
C ARG A 305 -2.53 25.26 -18.14
N ARG A 306 -2.01 26.49 -17.97
CA ARG A 306 -0.88 26.96 -18.76
C ARG A 306 0.41 26.23 -18.42
N LEU A 307 0.69 26.02 -17.14
CA LEU A 307 1.87 25.26 -16.67
C LEU A 307 1.80 23.79 -17.08
N GLU A 308 0.62 23.18 -17.02
CA GLU A 308 0.40 21.80 -17.50
C GLU A 308 0.66 21.69 -19.01
N ALA A 309 0.18 22.64 -19.81
CA ALA A 309 0.40 22.67 -21.25
C ALA A 309 1.90 22.92 -21.60
N GLU A 310 2.59 23.79 -20.83
CA GLU A 310 4.02 24.04 -20.99
C GLU A 310 4.86 22.80 -20.61
N ALA A 311 4.48 22.08 -19.57
CA ALA A 311 5.13 20.82 -19.19
C ALA A 311 4.95 19.72 -20.25
N GLU A 312 3.74 19.56 -20.80
CA GLU A 312 3.45 18.62 -21.89
C GLU A 312 4.23 18.97 -23.18
N ALA A 313 4.42 20.28 -23.50
CA ALA A 313 5.21 20.72 -24.64
C ALA A 313 6.71 20.41 -24.45
N ILE A 314 7.25 20.53 -23.25
CA ILE A 314 8.64 20.17 -22.92
C ILE A 314 8.85 18.66 -23.07
N GLU A 315 7.93 17.83 -22.57
CA GLU A 315 7.99 16.37 -22.73
C GLU A 315 7.82 15.93 -24.20
N GLY A 316 7.11 16.72 -25.03
CA GLY A 316 6.94 16.51 -26.46
C GLY A 316 8.12 16.94 -27.34
N GLY A 317 9.16 17.58 -26.76
CA GLY A 317 10.36 17.99 -27.48
C GLY A 317 10.19 19.25 -28.35
N GLU A 318 9.14 20.06 -28.14
CA GLU A 318 8.97 21.35 -28.79
C GLU A 318 9.79 22.44 -28.04
N ALA A 319 10.51 23.28 -28.80
CA ALA A 319 11.27 24.37 -28.24
C ALA A 319 10.34 25.47 -27.72
N VAL A 320 10.18 25.53 -26.40
CA VAL A 320 9.45 26.59 -25.72
C VAL A 320 10.38 27.78 -25.51
N ALA A 321 9.95 29.00 -25.89
CA ALA A 321 10.67 30.22 -25.62
C ALA A 321 11.00 30.35 -24.13
N ALA A 322 12.24 30.73 -23.79
CA ALA A 322 12.71 30.84 -22.43
C ALA A 322 11.70 31.60 -21.56
N PRO A 323 11.21 30.99 -20.47
CA PRO A 323 10.26 31.67 -19.59
C PRO A 323 10.92 32.89 -18.94
N GLU A 324 10.14 33.95 -18.79
CA GLU A 324 10.54 35.06 -17.91
C GLU A 324 10.83 34.51 -16.51
N PRO A 325 11.78 35.05 -15.74
CA PRO A 325 12.15 34.52 -14.44
C PRO A 325 10.92 34.44 -13.53
N VAL A 326 10.48 33.23 -13.29
CA VAL A 326 9.29 32.94 -12.45
C VAL A 326 9.78 32.92 -11.01
N GLU A 327 9.36 33.89 -10.20
CA GLU A 327 9.55 33.88 -8.73
C GLU A 327 8.80 32.72 -8.02
N ASP A 328 8.28 31.72 -8.74
CA ASP A 328 7.38 30.68 -8.23
C ASP A 328 7.92 29.24 -8.40
N VAL A 329 9.05 28.96 -7.76
CA VAL A 329 9.75 27.66 -7.79
C VAL A 329 9.10 26.57 -6.92
N ALA A 330 8.07 26.85 -6.13
CA ALA A 330 7.58 25.90 -5.11
C ALA A 330 6.64 24.81 -5.62
N ALA A 331 6.02 24.93 -6.78
CA ALA A 331 5.23 23.83 -7.37
C ALA A 331 6.14 22.79 -8.04
N ILE A 332 7.31 23.23 -8.53
CA ILE A 332 8.34 22.37 -9.11
C ILE A 332 9.14 21.65 -8.02
N ALA A 333 9.34 22.30 -6.85
CA ALA A 333 10.06 21.70 -5.72
C ALA A 333 9.43 20.41 -5.15
N VAL A 334 8.11 20.21 -5.26
CA VAL A 334 7.47 18.96 -4.82
C VAL A 334 7.85 17.78 -5.74
N ILE A 335 8.14 18.05 -7.01
CA ILE A 335 8.57 17.03 -7.98
C ILE A 335 10.10 16.84 -7.88
N GLU A 336 10.86 17.89 -7.58
CA GLU A 336 12.31 17.82 -7.38
C GLU A 336 12.72 17.24 -6.02
N ILE A 337 11.93 17.41 -4.95
CA ILE A 337 12.16 16.78 -3.64
C ILE A 337 11.96 15.25 -3.69
N ILE A 338 11.19 14.75 -4.65
CA ILE A 338 10.99 13.30 -4.84
C ILE A 338 11.99 12.73 -5.87
N GLY A 339 12.87 13.57 -6.43
CA GLY A 339 14.04 13.27 -7.28
C GLY A 339 13.70 12.70 -8.66
N PRO A 340 14.67 12.75 -9.62
CA PRO A 340 14.50 12.06 -10.89
C PRO A 340 14.51 10.54 -10.73
#